data_e23ba6c009d8c0e8e07886ce34df7def
#
_entry.id   e23ba6c009d8c0e8e07886ce34df7def
#
_cell.length_a   1.000
_cell.length_b   1.000
_cell.length_c   1.000
_cell.angle_alpha   90.00
_cell.angle_beta   90.00
_cell.angle_gamma   90.00
#
_symmetry.space_group_name_H-M   'P 1'
#
loop_
_entity.id
_entity.type
_entity.pdbx_description
1 polymer ?
#
loop_
_entity_poly.entity_id
_entity_poly.type
_entity_poly.pdbx_seq_one_letter_code
_entity_poly.pdbx_strand_id
1 'polypeptide(L)'
;MSYELSTLLFLGSGYLGLLFGVAFITDKGWIPQRFIRHPIVYVFSLGVFASVWAYYTSVGNALRDGYGYLAHSIGISLAFLFSPLLLKPVLELTRTYQLSSLADLMAFRYRSPWAGTITTLVILVGVTPLIALQIRAVADTADIISAEAAQGPVAVGFCILITLFSILFGTSRRAGRTRHDGLVMAIAFESCVKLFAFLAVGVFAVYGAFGGLGGLNDWLSEQPELLQNLADTDYFSTFHVMALLFFTASVAMPHMFYVIFNESNGQRSLSFASWALPLYFLLISLPVLPILWAGLQAATPVQVEYLPVAIGAAYDVPFVTSVSYTHLTLPTILLV
;
A
#
# COMPACT_ATOMS: atom_id res chain seq x y z
N MET A 1 -1.98 26.00 5.00
CA MET A 1 -0.56 26.21 4.57
C MET A 1 -0.37 25.63 3.18
N SER A 2 0.30 26.37 2.31
CA SER A 2 0.75 25.89 1.00
C SER A 2 2.26 25.84 0.97
N TYR A 3 2.82 24.77 0.43
CA TYR A 3 4.27 24.61 0.28
C TYR A 3 4.70 25.03 -1.12
N GLU A 4 5.94 25.52 -1.25
CA GLU A 4 6.55 25.71 -2.56
C GLU A 4 6.80 24.35 -3.22
N LEU A 5 6.57 24.27 -4.53
CA LEU A 5 6.78 23.04 -5.30
C LEU A 5 8.23 22.50 -5.16
N SER A 6 9.20 23.41 -5.07
CA SER A 6 10.62 23.08 -4.83
C SER A 6 10.83 22.29 -3.54
N THR A 7 10.14 22.67 -2.46
CA THR A 7 10.22 22.00 -1.15
C THR A 7 9.60 20.59 -1.23
N LEU A 8 8.46 20.44 -1.92
CA LEU A 8 7.81 19.15 -2.11
C LEU A 8 8.67 18.19 -2.94
N LEU A 9 9.26 18.70 -4.03
CA LEU A 9 10.17 17.91 -4.86
C LEU A 9 11.44 17.51 -4.10
N PHE A 10 11.99 18.41 -3.26
CA PHE A 10 13.14 18.10 -2.43
C PHE A 10 12.84 17.02 -1.39
N LEU A 11 11.72 17.13 -0.67
CA LEU A 11 11.27 16.13 0.32
C LEU A 11 11.02 14.78 -0.35
N GLY A 12 10.30 14.77 -1.47
CA GLY A 12 10.00 13.56 -2.22
C GLY A 12 11.26 12.88 -2.77
N SER A 13 12.15 13.64 -3.39
CA SER A 13 13.43 13.13 -3.90
C SER A 13 14.34 12.63 -2.78
N GLY A 14 14.35 13.32 -1.63
CA GLY A 14 15.10 12.93 -0.45
C GLY A 14 14.62 11.59 0.11
N TYR A 15 13.30 11.41 0.21
CA TYR A 15 12.73 10.15 0.67
C TYR A 15 12.99 8.99 -0.30
N LEU A 16 12.86 9.22 -1.61
CA LEU A 16 13.24 8.24 -2.61
C LEU A 16 14.73 7.91 -2.54
N GLY A 17 15.58 8.92 -2.38
CA GLY A 17 17.03 8.72 -2.16
C GLY A 17 17.33 7.86 -0.93
N LEU A 18 16.54 7.99 0.14
CA LEU A 18 16.65 7.14 1.33
C LEU A 18 16.29 5.69 1.01
N LEU A 19 15.19 5.43 0.28
CA LEU A 19 14.82 4.08 -0.14
C LEU A 19 15.88 3.45 -1.05
N PHE A 20 16.43 4.23 -2.00
CA PHE A 20 17.58 3.81 -2.81
C PHE A 20 18.79 3.46 -1.95
N GLY A 21 19.08 4.29 -0.92
CA GLY A 21 20.15 4.04 0.03
C GLY A 21 19.97 2.72 0.76
N VAL A 22 18.77 2.45 1.26
CA VAL A 22 18.43 1.17 1.93
C VAL A 22 18.64 -0.02 0.99
N ALA A 23 18.13 0.06 -0.24
CA ALA A 23 18.33 -1.00 -1.24
C ALA A 23 19.81 -1.22 -1.54
N PHE A 24 20.56 -0.14 -1.81
CA PHE A 24 21.97 -0.20 -2.15
C PHE A 24 22.85 -0.76 -1.02
N ILE A 25 22.65 -0.29 0.22
CA ILE A 25 23.37 -0.78 1.41
C ILE A 25 23.12 -2.27 1.64
N THR A 26 21.88 -2.71 1.40
CA THR A 26 21.49 -4.12 1.50
C THR A 26 22.18 -4.96 0.44
N ASP A 27 22.15 -4.54 -0.82
CA ASP A 27 22.77 -5.27 -1.95
C ASP A 27 24.30 -5.32 -1.84
N LYS A 28 24.93 -4.31 -1.19
CA LYS A 28 26.36 -4.29 -0.87
C LYS A 28 26.71 -5.25 0.27
N GLY A 29 25.73 -5.87 0.93
CA GLY A 29 25.97 -6.81 2.03
C GLY A 29 26.36 -6.15 3.35
N TRP A 30 26.12 -4.84 3.52
CA TRP A 30 26.41 -4.13 4.78
C TRP A 30 25.40 -4.47 5.87
N ILE A 31 24.20 -4.92 5.48
CA ILE A 31 23.19 -5.41 6.43
C ILE A 31 23.37 -6.93 6.60
N PRO A 32 23.52 -7.42 7.84
CA PRO A 32 23.66 -8.86 8.08
C PRO A 32 22.44 -9.66 7.59
N GLN A 33 22.67 -10.77 6.93
CA GLN A 33 21.65 -11.65 6.34
C GLN A 33 20.58 -12.10 7.34
N ARG A 34 20.90 -12.20 8.62
CA ARG A 34 19.94 -12.56 9.69
C ARG A 34 18.81 -11.53 9.82
N PHE A 35 19.08 -10.24 9.56
CA PHE A 35 18.06 -9.18 9.57
C PHE A 35 17.21 -9.23 8.30
N ILE A 36 17.85 -9.33 7.13
CA ILE A 36 17.16 -9.38 5.83
C ILE A 36 16.21 -10.58 5.78
N ARG A 37 16.65 -11.73 6.32
CA ARG A 37 15.86 -12.98 6.33
C ARG A 37 14.92 -13.10 7.53
N HIS A 38 14.79 -12.06 8.34
CA HIS A 38 13.87 -12.12 9.47
C HIS A 38 12.40 -12.18 8.99
N PRO A 39 11.53 -13.03 9.59
CA PRO A 39 10.12 -13.13 9.17
C PRO A 39 9.35 -11.81 9.20
N ILE A 40 9.70 -10.89 10.10
CA ILE A 40 9.11 -9.55 10.16
C ILE A 40 9.40 -8.75 8.89
N VAL A 41 10.61 -8.79 8.35
CA VAL A 41 10.97 -8.12 7.09
C VAL A 41 10.14 -8.67 5.94
N TYR A 42 9.93 -9.99 5.92
CA TYR A 42 9.05 -10.62 4.94
C TYR A 42 7.59 -10.15 5.09
N VAL A 43 7.06 -10.02 6.30
CA VAL A 43 5.69 -9.49 6.51
C VAL A 43 5.59 -8.05 6.02
N PHE A 44 6.54 -7.19 6.38
CA PHE A 44 6.53 -5.81 5.89
C PHE A 44 6.72 -5.73 4.37
N SER A 45 7.49 -6.63 3.75
CA SER A 45 7.57 -6.65 2.28
C SER A 45 6.25 -7.02 1.60
N LEU A 46 5.43 -7.85 2.24
CA LEU A 46 4.06 -8.12 1.79
C LEU A 46 3.12 -6.93 2.01
N GLY A 47 3.50 -5.99 2.87
CA GLY A 47 2.80 -4.72 3.08
C GLY A 47 2.75 -3.83 1.82
N VAL A 48 3.51 -4.16 0.76
CA VAL A 48 3.40 -3.53 -0.56
C VAL A 48 1.98 -3.55 -1.13
N PHE A 49 1.14 -4.51 -0.72
CA PHE A 49 -0.27 -4.54 -1.09
C PHE A 49 -1.06 -3.36 -0.53
N ALA A 50 -0.61 -2.75 0.57
CA ALA A 50 -1.15 -1.50 1.10
C ALA A 50 -0.69 -0.32 0.24
N SER A 51 -1.31 -0.18 -0.91
CA SER A 51 -1.09 0.89 -1.90
C SER A 51 -1.97 2.12 -1.59
N VAL A 52 -2.07 3.03 -2.54
CA VAL A 52 -3.01 4.18 -2.51
C VAL A 52 -4.43 3.76 -2.10
N TRP A 53 -4.85 2.55 -2.46
CA TRP A 53 -6.15 2.02 -2.04
C TRP A 53 -6.31 1.97 -0.53
N ALA A 54 -5.32 1.50 0.19
CA ALA A 54 -5.38 1.36 1.65
C ALA A 54 -5.37 2.70 2.39
N TYR A 55 -4.72 3.72 1.83
CA TYR A 55 -4.51 5.00 2.52
C TYR A 55 -5.50 6.08 2.10
N TYR A 56 -5.92 6.11 0.83
CA TYR A 56 -6.80 7.14 0.28
C TYR A 56 -8.18 6.60 -0.03
N THR A 57 -8.27 5.58 -0.89
CA THR A 57 -9.57 5.04 -1.31
C THR A 57 -10.36 4.46 -0.14
N SER A 58 -9.69 3.90 0.88
CA SER A 58 -10.37 3.38 2.07
C SER A 58 -11.09 4.48 2.86
N VAL A 59 -10.55 5.72 2.91
CA VAL A 59 -11.20 6.86 3.58
C VAL A 59 -12.45 7.29 2.80
N GLY A 60 -12.35 7.39 1.46
CA GLY A 60 -13.50 7.66 0.61
C GLY A 60 -14.57 6.58 0.69
N ASN A 61 -14.17 5.31 0.70
CA ASN A 61 -15.09 4.18 0.84
C ASN A 61 -15.77 4.16 2.22
N ALA A 62 -15.07 4.56 3.29
CA ALA A 62 -15.66 4.64 4.63
C ALA A 62 -16.82 5.64 4.70
N LEU A 63 -16.76 6.72 3.93
CA LEU A 63 -17.88 7.66 3.81
C LEU A 63 -19.04 7.09 2.96
N ARG A 64 -18.71 6.42 1.84
CA ARG A 64 -19.72 5.92 0.88
C ARG A 64 -20.36 4.62 1.31
N ASP A 65 -19.54 3.68 1.77
CA ASP A 65 -19.89 2.26 1.95
C ASP A 65 -19.81 1.84 3.45
N GLY A 66 -19.68 2.80 4.36
CA GLY A 66 -19.56 2.53 5.78
C GLY A 66 -18.42 1.54 6.07
N TYR A 67 -18.72 0.49 6.86
CA TYR A 67 -17.76 -0.58 7.17
C TYR A 67 -17.32 -1.39 5.95
N GLY A 68 -17.90 -1.16 4.77
CA GLY A 68 -17.50 -1.76 3.50
C GLY A 68 -16.01 -1.51 3.15
N TYR A 69 -15.39 -0.43 3.65
CA TYR A 69 -13.98 -0.15 3.45
C TYR A 69 -13.06 -1.27 3.98
N LEU A 70 -13.52 -2.05 4.97
CA LEU A 70 -12.76 -3.17 5.54
C LEU A 70 -12.60 -4.35 4.57
N ALA A 71 -13.36 -4.39 3.48
CA ALA A 71 -13.30 -5.49 2.50
C ALA A 71 -11.88 -5.72 1.96
N HIS A 72 -11.10 -4.64 1.76
CA HIS A 72 -9.69 -4.71 1.36
C HIS A 72 -8.85 -5.48 2.39
N SER A 73 -8.89 -5.06 3.64
CA SER A 73 -8.07 -5.64 4.71
C SER A 73 -8.53 -7.06 5.09
N ILE A 74 -9.84 -7.31 5.05
CA ILE A 74 -10.40 -8.63 5.33
C ILE A 74 -10.07 -9.60 4.18
N GLY A 75 -10.19 -9.16 2.92
CA GLY A 75 -9.89 -10.02 1.77
C GLY A 75 -8.47 -10.57 1.80
N ILE A 76 -7.46 -9.69 1.93
CA ILE A 76 -6.06 -10.14 2.04
C ILE A 76 -5.81 -10.96 3.31
N SER A 77 -6.42 -10.58 4.44
CA SER A 77 -6.27 -11.31 5.69
C SER A 77 -6.76 -12.74 5.57
N LEU A 78 -7.90 -12.95 4.94
CA LEU A 78 -8.44 -14.31 4.70
C LEU A 78 -7.50 -15.12 3.80
N ALA A 79 -6.92 -14.56 2.74
CA ALA A 79 -5.97 -15.28 1.89
C ALA A 79 -4.76 -15.80 2.67
N PHE A 80 -4.25 -14.99 3.61
CA PHE A 80 -3.10 -15.37 4.43
C PHE A 80 -3.48 -16.28 5.61
N LEU A 81 -4.63 -16.10 6.24
CA LEU A 81 -5.14 -17.03 7.25
C LEU A 81 -5.35 -18.44 6.67
N PHE A 82 -5.82 -18.53 5.42
CA PHE A 82 -5.91 -19.80 4.69
C PHE A 82 -4.59 -20.25 4.03
N SER A 83 -3.46 -19.62 4.36
CA SER A 83 -2.14 -19.96 3.84
C SER A 83 -1.80 -21.46 3.87
N PRO A 84 -2.13 -22.25 4.92
CA PRO A 84 -1.84 -23.68 4.92
C PRO A 84 -2.50 -24.45 3.76
N LEU A 85 -3.68 -24.03 3.36
CA LEU A 85 -4.47 -24.67 2.32
C LEU A 85 -4.18 -24.11 0.91
N LEU A 86 -3.89 -22.80 0.83
CA LEU A 86 -3.80 -22.09 -0.45
C LEU A 86 -2.35 -21.76 -0.83
N LEU A 87 -1.62 -21.10 0.05
CA LEU A 87 -0.31 -20.53 -0.32
C LEU A 87 0.83 -21.54 -0.18
N LYS A 88 0.81 -22.41 0.83
CA LYS A 88 1.88 -23.40 1.02
C LYS A 88 1.98 -24.41 -0.14
N PRO A 89 0.89 -25.02 -0.62
CA PRO A 89 0.97 -25.91 -1.78
C PRO A 89 1.50 -25.22 -3.02
N VAL A 90 1.09 -23.96 -3.28
CA VAL A 90 1.59 -23.18 -4.41
C VAL A 90 3.08 -22.85 -4.22
N LEU A 91 3.51 -22.51 -2.98
CA LEU A 91 4.94 -22.27 -2.68
C LEU A 91 5.79 -23.50 -2.92
N GLU A 92 5.32 -24.69 -2.56
CA GLU A 92 6.02 -25.95 -2.85
C GLU A 92 6.12 -26.20 -4.35
N LEU A 93 5.01 -26.00 -5.07
CA LEU A 93 4.95 -26.18 -6.52
C LEU A 93 5.91 -25.21 -7.23
N THR A 94 5.85 -23.92 -6.92
CA THR A 94 6.70 -22.89 -7.55
C THR A 94 8.18 -23.14 -7.27
N ARG A 95 8.52 -23.66 -6.12
CA ARG A 95 9.91 -24.03 -5.77
C ARG A 95 10.39 -25.28 -6.46
N THR A 96 9.57 -26.31 -6.53
CA THR A 96 9.93 -27.58 -7.14
C THR A 96 10.14 -27.42 -8.66
N TYR A 97 9.25 -26.69 -9.32
CA TYR A 97 9.27 -26.50 -10.76
C TYR A 97 9.90 -25.17 -11.22
N GLN A 98 10.47 -24.41 -10.28
CA GLN A 98 11.16 -23.14 -10.55
C GLN A 98 10.29 -22.11 -11.30
N LEU A 99 8.99 -22.04 -10.94
CA LEU A 99 8.04 -21.12 -11.54
C LEU A 99 8.21 -19.72 -10.91
N SER A 100 8.49 -18.71 -11.72
CA SER A 100 8.84 -17.37 -11.25
C SER A 100 7.69 -16.36 -11.32
N SER A 101 6.63 -16.68 -12.05
CA SER A 101 5.49 -15.80 -12.26
C SER A 101 4.16 -16.56 -12.25
N LEU A 102 3.05 -15.81 -12.10
CA LEU A 102 1.72 -16.38 -12.28
C LEU A 102 1.54 -16.92 -13.71
N ALA A 103 2.13 -16.27 -14.71
CA ALA A 103 2.09 -16.72 -16.09
C ALA A 103 2.80 -18.08 -16.28
N ASP A 104 3.96 -18.28 -15.62
CA ASP A 104 4.64 -19.57 -15.60
C ASP A 104 3.79 -20.64 -14.94
N LEU A 105 3.13 -20.32 -13.83
CA LEU A 105 2.24 -21.25 -13.14
C LEU A 105 1.08 -21.68 -14.03
N MET A 106 0.47 -20.75 -14.77
CA MET A 106 -0.62 -21.06 -15.71
C MET A 106 -0.13 -21.87 -16.90
N ALA A 107 1.00 -21.51 -17.48
CA ALA A 107 1.62 -22.29 -18.57
C ALA A 107 1.93 -23.72 -18.12
N PHE A 108 2.46 -23.90 -16.92
CA PHE A 108 2.74 -25.20 -16.32
C PHE A 108 1.45 -26.00 -16.07
N ARG A 109 0.44 -25.37 -15.45
CA ARG A 109 -0.81 -26.03 -15.07
C ARG A 109 -1.59 -26.53 -16.28
N TYR A 110 -1.65 -25.73 -17.34
CA TYR A 110 -2.38 -26.05 -18.57
C TYR A 110 -1.51 -26.71 -19.65
N ARG A 111 -0.21 -26.88 -19.37
CA ARG A 111 0.76 -27.44 -20.34
C ARG A 111 0.72 -26.72 -21.69
N SER A 112 0.55 -25.42 -21.67
CA SER A 112 0.37 -24.59 -22.86
C SER A 112 1.10 -23.25 -22.71
N PRO A 113 2.04 -22.90 -23.62
CA PRO A 113 2.64 -21.57 -23.64
C PRO A 113 1.62 -20.46 -23.84
N TRP A 114 0.54 -20.74 -24.56
CA TRP A 114 -0.54 -19.79 -24.79
C TRP A 114 -1.24 -19.37 -23.49
N ALA A 115 -1.40 -20.28 -22.55
CA ALA A 115 -1.98 -19.95 -21.24
C ALA A 115 -1.11 -18.90 -20.51
N GLY A 116 0.22 -19.05 -20.55
CA GLY A 116 1.15 -18.06 -20.00
C GLY A 116 1.06 -16.70 -20.71
N THR A 117 1.05 -16.70 -22.05
CA THR A 117 0.94 -15.48 -22.85
C THR A 117 -0.35 -14.73 -22.56
N ILE A 118 -1.49 -15.42 -22.55
CA ILE A 118 -2.79 -14.82 -22.24
C ILE A 118 -2.78 -14.25 -20.81
N THR A 119 -2.25 -15.00 -19.84
CA THR A 119 -2.13 -14.53 -18.46
C THR A 119 -1.31 -13.24 -18.38
N THR A 120 -0.18 -13.17 -19.08
CA THR A 120 0.65 -11.96 -19.13
C THR A 120 -0.10 -10.76 -19.73
N LEU A 121 -0.83 -10.98 -20.83
CA LEU A 121 -1.62 -9.90 -21.45
C LEU A 121 -2.75 -9.41 -20.54
N VAL A 122 -3.46 -10.33 -19.87
CA VAL A 122 -4.51 -9.97 -18.91
C VAL A 122 -3.94 -9.19 -17.72
N ILE A 123 -2.80 -9.62 -17.19
CA ILE A 123 -2.10 -8.91 -16.11
C ILE A 123 -1.69 -7.51 -16.58
N LEU A 124 -1.10 -7.37 -17.76
CA LEU A 124 -0.67 -6.08 -18.29
C LEU A 124 -1.83 -5.09 -18.39
N VAL A 125 -2.97 -5.55 -18.92
CA VAL A 125 -4.18 -4.73 -19.02
C VAL A 125 -4.74 -4.38 -17.64
N GLY A 126 -4.76 -5.35 -16.70
CA GLY A 126 -5.31 -5.14 -15.36
C GLY A 126 -4.44 -4.26 -14.45
N VAL A 127 -3.11 -4.29 -14.61
CA VAL A 127 -2.18 -3.49 -13.78
C VAL A 127 -2.08 -2.04 -14.27
N THR A 128 -2.28 -1.78 -15.56
CA THR A 128 -2.18 -0.42 -16.12
C THR A 128 -3.06 0.61 -15.40
N PRO A 129 -4.37 0.39 -15.14
CA PRO A 129 -5.19 1.32 -14.38
C PRO A 129 -4.71 1.53 -12.95
N LEU A 130 -4.16 0.49 -12.32
CA LEU A 130 -3.62 0.59 -10.96
C LEU A 130 -2.39 1.51 -10.91
N ILE A 131 -1.48 1.39 -11.89
CA ILE A 131 -0.33 2.31 -12.01
C ILE A 131 -0.82 3.74 -12.25
N ALA A 132 -1.79 3.94 -13.15
CA ALA A 132 -2.36 5.25 -13.41
C ALA A 132 -2.99 5.89 -12.17
N LEU A 133 -3.71 5.11 -11.35
CA LEU A 133 -4.26 5.57 -10.08
C LEU A 133 -3.17 6.04 -9.11
N GLN A 134 -2.06 5.34 -9.05
CA GLN A 134 -0.93 5.72 -8.19
C GLN A 134 -0.28 7.03 -8.63
N ILE A 135 0.00 7.17 -9.93
CA ILE A 135 0.56 8.40 -10.51
C ILE A 135 -0.36 9.59 -10.25
N ARG A 136 -1.66 9.39 -10.47
CA ARG A 136 -2.68 10.41 -10.21
C ARG A 136 -2.69 10.82 -8.74
N ALA A 137 -2.66 9.88 -7.81
CA ALA A 137 -2.68 10.19 -6.38
C ALA A 137 -1.47 11.05 -5.95
N VAL A 138 -0.29 10.82 -6.52
CA VAL A 138 0.90 11.68 -6.27
C VAL A 138 0.68 13.09 -6.82
N ALA A 139 0.17 13.21 -8.06
CA ALA A 139 -0.07 14.48 -8.70
C ALA A 139 -1.14 15.31 -7.98
N ASP A 140 -2.28 14.68 -7.64
CA ASP A 140 -3.39 15.33 -6.94
C ASP A 140 -2.97 15.75 -5.51
N THR A 141 -2.17 14.93 -4.82
CA THR A 141 -1.65 15.28 -3.49
C THR A 141 -0.71 16.50 -3.57
N ALA A 142 0.18 16.54 -4.55
CA ALA A 142 1.06 17.69 -4.75
C ALA A 142 0.26 18.97 -5.03
N ASP A 143 -0.82 18.89 -5.80
CA ASP A 143 -1.70 20.01 -6.10
C ASP A 143 -2.45 20.52 -4.87
N ILE A 144 -2.91 19.62 -4.00
CA ILE A 144 -3.64 19.97 -2.76
C ILE A 144 -2.75 20.74 -1.78
N ILE A 145 -1.46 20.39 -1.68
CA ILE A 145 -0.56 20.98 -0.68
C ILE A 145 0.38 22.04 -1.27
N SER A 146 0.44 22.18 -2.60
CA SER A 146 1.23 23.19 -3.29
C SER A 146 0.47 24.52 -3.44
N ALA A 147 1.22 25.62 -3.41
CA ALA A 147 0.70 26.94 -3.81
C ALA A 147 0.56 27.08 -5.33
N GLU A 148 1.13 26.17 -6.09
CA GLU A 148 1.23 26.23 -7.55
C GLU A 148 0.45 25.09 -8.19
N ALA A 149 -0.31 25.35 -9.25
CA ALA A 149 -0.98 24.32 -10.04
C ALA A 149 0.07 23.48 -10.81
N ALA A 150 0.48 22.36 -10.24
CA ALA A 150 1.64 21.59 -10.71
C ALA A 150 1.32 20.13 -11.10
N GLN A 151 0.04 19.72 -11.22
CA GLN A 151 -0.35 18.32 -11.46
C GLN A 151 0.40 17.68 -12.64
N GLY A 152 0.44 18.35 -13.81
CA GLY A 152 1.08 17.81 -15.02
C GLY A 152 2.59 17.61 -14.85
N PRO A 153 3.35 18.63 -14.49
CA PRO A 153 4.80 18.51 -14.27
C PRO A 153 5.17 17.48 -13.20
N VAL A 154 4.42 17.41 -12.09
CA VAL A 154 4.67 16.44 -11.02
C VAL A 154 4.41 15.01 -11.50
N ALA A 155 3.30 14.76 -12.21
CA ALA A 155 3.01 13.44 -12.77
C ALA A 155 4.10 12.97 -13.74
N VAL A 156 4.55 13.83 -14.66
CA VAL A 156 5.61 13.51 -15.63
C VAL A 156 6.94 13.27 -14.90
N GLY A 157 7.33 14.16 -13.98
CA GLY A 157 8.56 14.01 -13.20
C GLY A 157 8.57 12.71 -12.41
N PHE A 158 7.44 12.35 -11.80
CA PHE A 158 7.27 11.11 -11.07
C PHE A 158 7.36 9.88 -11.98
N CYS A 159 6.74 9.89 -13.16
CA CYS A 159 6.88 8.83 -14.16
C CYS A 159 8.33 8.61 -14.59
N ILE A 160 9.07 9.70 -14.86
CA ILE A 160 10.50 9.61 -15.22
C ILE A 160 11.29 8.97 -14.08
N LEU A 161 11.05 9.39 -12.86
CA LEU A 161 11.77 8.95 -11.67
C LEU A 161 11.53 7.46 -11.39
N ILE A 162 10.27 6.99 -11.50
CA ILE A 162 9.92 5.56 -11.38
C ILE A 162 10.57 4.75 -12.49
N THR A 163 10.55 5.24 -13.72
CA THR A 163 11.16 4.56 -14.86
C THR A 163 12.66 4.39 -14.64
N LEU A 164 13.35 5.44 -14.20
CA LEU A 164 14.77 5.36 -13.85
C LEU A 164 15.04 4.37 -12.72
N PHE A 165 14.20 4.37 -11.69
CA PHE A 165 14.29 3.39 -10.62
C PHE A 165 14.15 1.95 -11.15
N SER A 166 13.12 1.69 -11.92
CA SER A 166 12.85 0.36 -12.50
C SER A 166 14.02 -0.12 -13.38
N ILE A 167 14.65 0.79 -14.13
CA ILE A 167 15.83 0.47 -14.94
C ILE A 167 17.03 0.14 -14.04
N LEU A 168 17.28 0.92 -12.99
CA LEU A 168 18.47 0.76 -12.16
C LEU A 168 18.40 -0.47 -11.25
N PHE A 169 17.23 -0.81 -10.73
CA PHE A 169 17.05 -1.88 -9.73
C PHE A 169 16.23 -3.06 -10.24
N GLY A 170 15.26 -2.86 -11.13
CA GLY A 170 14.39 -3.91 -11.64
C GLY A 170 15.01 -4.75 -12.74
N THR A 171 15.91 -4.18 -13.56
CA THR A 171 16.51 -4.89 -14.71
C THR A 171 17.89 -5.49 -14.43
N SER A 172 18.39 -5.43 -13.20
CA SER A 172 19.69 -5.99 -12.84
C SER A 172 19.71 -7.50 -13.07
N ARG A 173 20.16 -7.89 -14.29
CA ARG A 173 20.31 -9.28 -14.72
C ARG A 173 21.49 -9.92 -13.97
N ARG A 174 21.23 -10.55 -12.84
CA ARG A 174 22.07 -11.67 -12.44
C ARG A 174 21.37 -12.94 -12.89
N ALA A 175 21.95 -13.59 -13.89
CA ALA A 175 21.53 -14.90 -14.35
C ALA A 175 21.63 -15.89 -13.18
N GLY A 176 20.50 -16.30 -12.68
CA GLY A 176 20.36 -17.19 -11.53
C GLY A 176 19.30 -16.66 -10.58
N ARG A 177 18.63 -17.53 -9.86
CA ARG A 177 17.59 -17.25 -8.85
C ARG A 177 18.19 -16.50 -7.64
N THR A 178 18.76 -15.33 -7.89
CA THR A 178 19.25 -14.45 -6.83
C THR A 178 18.08 -13.61 -6.36
N ARG A 179 17.76 -13.75 -5.09
CA ARG A 179 16.79 -12.89 -4.39
C ARG A 179 17.24 -11.44 -4.50
N HIS A 180 16.27 -10.56 -4.64
CA HIS A 180 16.51 -9.12 -4.65
C HIS A 180 16.43 -8.59 -3.21
N ASP A 181 17.41 -8.96 -2.38
CA ASP A 181 17.44 -8.62 -0.95
C ASP A 181 17.32 -7.10 -0.71
N GLY A 182 17.96 -6.28 -1.56
CA GLY A 182 17.86 -4.81 -1.48
C GLY A 182 16.46 -4.29 -1.75
N LEU A 183 15.82 -4.82 -2.79
CA LEU A 183 14.44 -4.46 -3.13
C LEU A 183 13.48 -4.84 -2.00
N VAL A 184 13.56 -6.08 -1.53
CA VAL A 184 12.71 -6.59 -0.42
C VAL A 184 12.88 -5.75 0.84
N MET A 185 14.12 -5.34 1.15
CA MET A 185 14.40 -4.51 2.33
C MET A 185 13.84 -3.08 2.15
N ALA A 186 13.97 -2.48 0.97
CA ALA A 186 13.41 -1.16 0.70
C ALA A 186 11.88 -1.17 0.82
N ILE A 187 11.21 -2.19 0.26
CA ILE A 187 9.77 -2.40 0.41
C ILE A 187 9.37 -2.55 1.88
N ALA A 188 10.08 -3.40 2.60
CA ALA A 188 9.78 -3.66 4.00
C ALA A 188 9.94 -2.39 4.85
N PHE A 189 11.00 -1.62 4.60
CA PHE A 189 11.23 -0.34 5.26
C PHE A 189 10.10 0.66 4.94
N GLU A 190 9.76 0.81 3.65
CA GLU A 190 8.66 1.66 3.20
C GLU A 190 7.34 1.29 3.86
N SER A 191 6.95 0.02 3.84
CA SER A 191 5.69 -0.45 4.43
C SER A 191 5.65 -0.24 5.94
N CYS A 192 6.80 -0.39 6.63
CA CYS A 192 6.95 -0.09 8.04
C CYS A 192 6.72 1.41 8.31
N VAL A 193 7.38 2.29 7.56
CA VAL A 193 7.24 3.74 7.69
C VAL A 193 5.81 4.20 7.40
N LYS A 194 5.18 3.66 6.35
CA LYS A 194 3.77 3.96 6.01
C LYS A 194 2.81 3.58 7.12
N LEU A 195 2.97 2.40 7.71
CA LEU A 195 2.13 1.99 8.84
C LEU A 195 2.20 3.00 9.98
N PHE A 196 3.42 3.35 10.41
CA PHE A 196 3.60 4.31 11.50
C PHE A 196 3.13 5.72 11.14
N ALA A 197 3.38 6.17 9.91
CA ALA A 197 2.91 7.46 9.43
C ALA A 197 1.37 7.53 9.46
N PHE A 198 0.69 6.50 8.96
CA PHE A 198 -0.77 6.48 8.94
C PHE A 198 -1.39 6.39 10.33
N LEU A 199 -0.79 5.57 11.21
CA LEU A 199 -1.18 5.53 12.63
C LEU A 199 -0.97 6.88 13.31
N ALA A 200 0.14 7.58 13.04
CA ALA A 200 0.41 8.91 13.60
C ALA A 200 -0.62 9.94 13.14
N VAL A 201 -1.02 9.91 11.86
CA VAL A 201 -2.11 10.76 11.34
C VAL A 201 -3.44 10.43 12.02
N GLY A 202 -3.74 9.15 12.26
CA GLY A 202 -4.93 8.73 13.00
C GLY A 202 -4.92 9.17 14.47
N VAL A 203 -3.77 9.06 15.14
CA VAL A 203 -3.59 9.57 16.51
C VAL A 203 -3.78 11.09 16.53
N PHE A 204 -3.19 11.80 15.57
CA PHE A 204 -3.41 13.25 15.44
C PHE A 204 -4.90 13.57 15.21
N ALA A 205 -5.59 12.80 14.38
CA ALA A 205 -7.02 12.99 14.16
C ALA A 205 -7.83 12.91 15.48
N VAL A 206 -7.51 11.93 16.34
CA VAL A 206 -8.21 11.79 17.64
C VAL A 206 -7.81 12.87 18.64
N TYR A 207 -6.51 13.08 18.84
CA TYR A 207 -6.02 13.93 19.94
C TYR A 207 -5.79 15.38 19.51
N GLY A 208 -5.40 15.62 18.26
CA GLY A 208 -5.17 16.97 17.74
C GLY A 208 -6.46 17.65 17.28
N ALA A 209 -7.33 16.94 16.56
CA ALA A 209 -8.57 17.52 16.06
C ALA A 209 -9.68 17.52 17.12
N PHE A 210 -9.89 16.40 17.81
CA PHE A 210 -11.01 16.26 18.77
C PHE A 210 -10.60 16.48 20.25
N GLY A 211 -9.31 16.68 20.55
CA GLY A 211 -8.81 16.80 21.92
C GLY A 211 -8.85 15.49 22.73
N GLY A 212 -9.04 14.35 22.08
CA GLY A 212 -9.05 13.02 22.67
C GLY A 212 -10.33 12.24 22.40
N LEU A 213 -10.40 11.02 22.96
CA LEU A 213 -11.55 10.12 22.76
C LEU A 213 -12.87 10.71 23.29
N GLY A 214 -12.83 11.52 24.36
CA GLY A 214 -14.02 12.20 24.89
C GLY A 214 -14.61 13.17 23.85
N GLY A 215 -13.79 14.11 23.35
CA GLY A 215 -14.24 15.07 22.34
C GLY A 215 -14.70 14.42 21.04
N LEU A 216 -14.04 13.31 20.63
CA LEU A 216 -14.51 12.52 19.48
C LEU A 216 -15.90 11.92 19.75
N ASN A 217 -16.12 11.35 20.94
CA ASN A 217 -17.41 10.77 21.30
C ASN A 217 -18.52 11.83 21.37
N ASP A 218 -18.21 13.01 21.94
CA ASP A 218 -19.16 14.12 22.01
C ASP A 218 -19.55 14.60 20.62
N TRP A 219 -18.58 14.79 19.72
CA TRP A 219 -18.83 15.18 18.33
C TRP A 219 -19.65 14.12 17.56
N LEU A 220 -19.35 12.82 17.73
CA LEU A 220 -20.11 11.74 17.09
C LEU A 220 -21.54 11.66 17.61
N SER A 221 -21.80 11.98 18.87
CA SER A 221 -23.15 11.99 19.44
C SER A 221 -24.07 13.05 18.82
N GLU A 222 -23.46 14.12 18.27
CA GLU A 222 -24.16 15.17 17.52
C GLU A 222 -24.40 14.79 16.05
N GLN A 223 -23.80 13.68 15.57
CA GLN A 223 -23.87 13.24 14.17
C GLN A 223 -24.44 11.80 14.03
N PRO A 224 -25.69 11.54 14.49
CA PRO A 224 -26.27 10.18 14.50
C PRO A 224 -26.39 9.59 13.09
N GLU A 225 -26.58 10.41 12.05
CA GLU A 225 -26.66 9.94 10.67
C GLU A 225 -25.35 9.32 10.18
N LEU A 226 -24.18 9.85 10.57
CA LEU A 226 -22.88 9.26 10.21
C LEU A 226 -22.71 7.87 10.82
N LEU A 227 -23.17 7.67 12.05
CA LEU A 227 -23.09 6.37 12.71
C LEU A 227 -24.06 5.36 12.10
N GLN A 228 -25.26 5.79 11.68
CA GLN A 228 -26.22 4.94 10.99
C GLN A 228 -25.68 4.52 9.63
N ASN A 229 -25.12 5.43 8.86
CA ASN A 229 -24.54 5.15 7.55
C ASN A 229 -23.36 4.15 7.62
N LEU A 230 -22.57 4.14 8.72
CA LEU A 230 -21.51 3.15 8.89
C LEU A 230 -22.04 1.72 8.97
N ALA A 231 -23.22 1.52 9.57
CA ALA A 231 -23.81 0.21 9.82
C ALA A 231 -24.89 -0.18 8.80
N ASP A 232 -25.09 0.64 7.76
CA ASP A 232 -26.12 0.35 6.76
C ASP A 232 -25.82 -0.95 6.03
N THR A 233 -26.79 -1.84 6.02
CA THR A 233 -26.64 -3.21 5.52
C THR A 233 -26.83 -3.36 4.00
N ASP A 234 -27.29 -2.33 3.31
CA ASP A 234 -27.49 -2.36 1.85
C ASP A 234 -26.17 -2.58 1.09
N TYR A 235 -25.04 -2.23 1.71
CA TYR A 235 -23.70 -2.45 1.16
C TYR A 235 -23.13 -3.86 1.34
N PHE A 236 -23.81 -4.75 2.06
CA PHE A 236 -23.30 -6.11 2.32
C PHE A 236 -23.12 -6.94 1.04
N SER A 237 -23.91 -6.72 0.01
CA SER A 237 -23.73 -7.40 -1.28
C SER A 237 -22.41 -7.04 -1.95
N THR A 238 -22.06 -5.75 -1.94
CA THR A 238 -20.81 -5.22 -2.50
C THR A 238 -19.60 -5.62 -1.65
N PHE A 239 -19.75 -5.67 -0.32
CA PHE A 239 -18.68 -6.09 0.59
C PHE A 239 -18.11 -7.47 0.27
N HIS A 240 -18.99 -8.48 0.09
CA HIS A 240 -18.54 -9.85 -0.19
C HIS A 240 -17.80 -9.95 -1.52
N VAL A 241 -18.28 -9.24 -2.55
CA VAL A 241 -17.65 -9.22 -3.86
C VAL A 241 -16.26 -8.55 -3.76
N MET A 242 -16.17 -7.41 -3.06
CA MET A 242 -14.91 -6.71 -2.85
C MET A 242 -13.93 -7.54 -1.99
N ALA A 243 -14.39 -8.16 -0.92
CA ALA A 243 -13.56 -9.03 -0.11
C ALA A 243 -13.00 -10.22 -0.91
N LEU A 244 -13.82 -10.85 -1.77
CA LEU A 244 -13.37 -11.91 -2.67
C LEU A 244 -12.39 -11.39 -3.73
N LEU A 245 -12.62 -10.19 -4.26
CA LEU A 245 -11.70 -9.55 -5.19
C LEU A 245 -10.32 -9.33 -4.54
N PHE A 246 -10.27 -8.75 -3.34
CA PHE A 246 -8.99 -8.52 -2.65
C PHE A 246 -8.35 -9.81 -2.15
N PHE A 247 -9.13 -10.81 -1.79
CA PHE A 247 -8.64 -12.16 -1.50
C PHE A 247 -7.88 -12.74 -2.70
N THR A 248 -8.48 -12.70 -3.88
CA THR A 248 -7.85 -13.22 -5.11
C THR A 248 -6.69 -12.34 -5.57
N ALA A 249 -6.86 -11.02 -5.55
CA ALA A 249 -5.85 -10.05 -5.95
C ALA A 249 -4.58 -10.16 -5.09
N SER A 250 -4.71 -10.44 -3.78
CA SER A 250 -3.57 -10.60 -2.87
C SER A 250 -2.58 -11.71 -3.27
N VAL A 251 -3.00 -12.63 -4.13
CA VAL A 251 -2.16 -13.72 -4.65
C VAL A 251 -1.90 -13.56 -6.15
N ALA A 252 -2.90 -13.08 -6.90
CA ALA A 252 -2.83 -13.01 -8.36
C ALA A 252 -2.05 -11.79 -8.89
N MET A 253 -1.94 -10.71 -8.11
CA MET A 253 -1.15 -9.55 -8.52
C MET A 253 0.33 -9.91 -8.69
N PRO A 254 1.01 -9.47 -9.77
CA PRO A 254 2.37 -9.90 -10.10
C PRO A 254 3.37 -9.66 -8.99
N HIS A 255 3.35 -8.47 -8.38
CA HIS A 255 4.23 -8.11 -7.29
C HIS A 255 3.96 -8.97 -6.04
N MET A 256 2.70 -9.26 -5.72
CA MET A 256 2.36 -10.13 -4.60
C MET A 256 2.79 -11.56 -4.85
N PHE A 257 2.49 -12.10 -6.05
CA PHE A 257 2.95 -13.43 -6.44
C PHE A 257 4.47 -13.55 -6.29
N TYR A 258 5.20 -12.54 -6.77
CA TYR A 258 6.66 -12.51 -6.70
C TYR A 258 7.15 -12.51 -5.25
N VAL A 259 6.66 -11.60 -4.39
CA VAL A 259 7.09 -11.52 -2.98
C VAL A 259 6.69 -12.77 -2.21
N ILE A 260 5.47 -13.30 -2.41
CA ILE A 260 4.99 -14.49 -1.69
C ILE A 260 5.83 -15.73 -2.04
N PHE A 261 6.09 -15.97 -3.33
CA PHE A 261 6.63 -17.26 -3.75
C PHE A 261 8.13 -17.21 -4.08
N ASN A 262 8.65 -16.10 -4.60
CA ASN A 262 10.05 -16.01 -4.99
C ASN A 262 10.94 -15.45 -3.87
N GLU A 263 10.46 -14.46 -3.12
CA GLU A 263 11.23 -13.81 -2.06
C GLU A 263 11.04 -14.43 -0.67
N SER A 264 10.12 -15.35 -0.52
CA SER A 264 9.88 -16.07 0.74
C SER A 264 11.11 -16.84 1.23
N ASN A 265 11.39 -16.78 2.54
CA ASN A 265 12.42 -17.61 3.20
C ASN A 265 11.96 -19.07 3.42
N GLY A 266 10.77 -19.43 2.96
CA GLY A 266 10.20 -20.77 3.07
C GLY A 266 8.92 -20.82 3.90
N GLN A 267 8.48 -22.04 4.18
CA GLN A 267 7.22 -22.29 4.89
C GLN A 267 7.13 -21.59 6.25
N ARG A 268 8.28 -21.44 6.97
CA ARG A 268 8.30 -20.78 8.28
C ARG A 268 7.92 -19.29 8.17
N SER A 269 8.46 -18.58 7.18
CA SER A 269 8.14 -17.17 6.94
C SER A 269 6.69 -17.00 6.52
N LEU A 270 6.17 -17.88 5.67
CA LEU A 270 4.78 -17.88 5.26
C LEU A 270 3.84 -18.20 6.43
N SER A 271 4.21 -19.15 7.32
CA SER A 271 3.44 -19.44 8.53
C SER A 271 3.44 -18.27 9.52
N PHE A 272 4.52 -17.49 9.60
CA PHE A 272 4.55 -16.27 10.37
C PHE A 272 3.66 -15.18 9.74
N ALA A 273 3.73 -15.02 8.41
CA ALA A 273 2.91 -14.06 7.68
C ALA A 273 1.41 -14.36 7.76
N SER A 274 1.01 -15.65 7.95
CA SER A 274 -0.40 -16.03 7.99
C SER A 274 -1.20 -15.34 9.12
N TRP A 275 -0.57 -14.93 10.20
CA TRP A 275 -1.20 -14.17 11.27
C TRP A 275 -0.69 -12.73 11.38
N ALA A 276 0.59 -12.48 11.07
CA ALA A 276 1.19 -11.16 11.24
C ALA A 276 0.76 -10.17 10.15
N LEU A 277 0.49 -10.65 8.92
CA LEU A 277 -0.04 -9.78 7.87
C LEU A 277 -1.50 -9.36 8.11
N PRO A 278 -2.42 -10.23 8.53
CA PRO A 278 -3.73 -9.80 9.03
C PRO A 278 -3.66 -8.72 10.12
N LEU A 279 -2.73 -8.86 11.08
CA LEU A 279 -2.52 -7.83 12.11
C LEU A 279 -2.05 -6.51 11.49
N TYR A 280 -1.12 -6.55 10.53
CA TYR A 280 -0.66 -5.36 9.81
C TYR A 280 -1.82 -4.63 9.11
N PHE A 281 -2.71 -5.36 8.41
CA PHE A 281 -3.87 -4.78 7.72
C PHE A 281 -4.95 -4.30 8.69
N LEU A 282 -5.12 -4.95 9.83
CA LEU A 282 -5.97 -4.45 10.92
C LEU A 282 -5.46 -3.09 11.42
N LEU A 283 -4.16 -2.98 11.70
CA LEU A 283 -3.55 -1.73 12.18
C LEU A 283 -3.69 -0.59 11.16
N ILE A 284 -3.53 -0.87 9.85
CA ILE A 284 -3.76 0.13 8.80
C ILE A 284 -5.23 0.57 8.74
N SER A 285 -6.18 -0.28 9.07
CA SER A 285 -7.60 0.06 9.01
C SER A 285 -8.06 0.97 10.17
N LEU A 286 -7.33 0.99 11.29
CA LEU A 286 -7.72 1.76 12.48
C LEU A 286 -7.78 3.28 12.27
N PRO A 287 -6.83 3.93 11.55
CA PRO A 287 -6.84 5.37 11.37
C PRO A 287 -7.93 5.88 10.41
N VAL A 288 -8.52 5.02 9.59
CA VAL A 288 -9.42 5.41 8.49
C VAL A 288 -10.60 6.25 8.99
N LEU A 289 -11.33 5.76 9.97
CA LEU A 289 -12.50 6.47 10.52
C LEU A 289 -12.13 7.76 11.27
N PRO A 290 -11.15 7.78 12.19
CA PRO A 290 -10.71 9.02 12.82
C PRO A 290 -10.28 10.10 11.82
N ILE A 291 -9.56 9.71 10.75
CA ILE A 291 -9.13 10.64 9.69
C ILE A 291 -10.33 11.18 8.92
N LEU A 292 -11.28 10.32 8.55
CA LEU A 292 -12.53 10.73 7.91
C LEU A 292 -13.27 11.76 8.75
N TRP A 293 -13.51 11.46 10.03
CA TRP A 293 -14.27 12.31 10.92
C TRP A 293 -13.58 13.66 11.19
N ALA A 294 -12.26 13.66 11.39
CA ALA A 294 -11.49 14.89 11.54
C ALA A 294 -11.56 15.77 10.28
N GLY A 295 -11.53 15.18 9.10
CA GLY A 295 -11.68 15.91 7.84
C GLY A 295 -13.08 16.49 7.65
N LEU A 296 -14.12 15.76 8.06
CA LEU A 296 -15.50 16.24 8.04
C LEU A 296 -15.71 17.38 9.05
N GLN A 297 -15.16 17.26 10.27
CA GLN A 297 -15.21 18.31 11.28
C GLN A 297 -14.54 19.61 10.79
N ALA A 298 -13.39 19.49 10.12
CA ALA A 298 -12.66 20.64 9.59
C ALA A 298 -13.32 21.26 8.33
N ALA A 299 -14.36 20.63 7.77
CA ALA A 299 -15.02 21.04 6.53
C ALA A 299 -14.02 21.32 5.39
N THR A 300 -13.02 20.43 5.24
CA THR A 300 -11.94 20.61 4.28
C THR A 300 -12.47 20.59 2.84
N PRO A 301 -12.12 21.58 1.99
CA PRO A 301 -12.63 21.69 0.62
C PRO A 301 -11.87 20.79 -0.37
N VAL A 302 -11.63 19.52 0.02
CA VAL A 302 -10.92 18.52 -0.81
C VAL A 302 -11.76 17.26 -0.97
N GLN A 303 -11.43 16.45 -1.96
CA GLN A 303 -12.06 15.13 -2.08
C GLN A 303 -11.73 14.28 -0.85
N VAL A 304 -12.70 13.52 -0.37
CA VAL A 304 -12.61 12.74 0.87
C VAL A 304 -11.44 11.76 0.88
N GLU A 305 -11.10 11.23 -0.26
CA GLU A 305 -9.95 10.33 -0.46
C GLU A 305 -8.63 10.98 -0.03
N TYR A 306 -8.48 12.30 -0.15
CA TYR A 306 -7.25 13.03 0.17
C TYR A 306 -7.22 13.63 1.58
N LEU A 307 -8.22 13.35 2.42
CA LEU A 307 -8.23 13.78 3.83
C LEU A 307 -6.97 13.37 4.60
N PRO A 308 -6.36 12.19 4.40
CA PRO A 308 -5.11 11.84 5.09
C PRO A 308 -3.99 12.85 4.92
N VAL A 309 -3.98 13.57 3.79
CA VAL A 309 -3.00 14.63 3.52
C VAL A 309 -3.51 16.00 3.98
N ALA A 310 -4.78 16.28 3.72
CA ALA A 310 -5.37 17.59 3.92
C ALA A 310 -5.57 17.97 5.39
N ILE A 311 -5.80 17.01 6.30
CA ILE A 311 -6.07 17.32 7.71
C ILE A 311 -4.89 18.03 8.39
N GLY A 312 -3.64 17.71 8.04
CA GLY A 312 -2.48 18.42 8.57
C GLY A 312 -2.48 19.91 8.21
N ALA A 313 -2.87 20.23 6.98
CA ALA A 313 -3.00 21.61 6.52
C ALA A 313 -4.23 22.30 7.12
N ALA A 314 -5.35 21.59 7.29
CA ALA A 314 -6.59 22.12 7.88
C ALA A 314 -6.42 22.54 9.34
N TYR A 315 -5.63 21.80 10.12
CA TYR A 315 -5.34 22.10 11.52
C TYR A 315 -4.00 22.86 11.71
N ASP A 316 -3.39 23.34 10.64
CA ASP A 316 -2.14 24.11 10.66
C ASP A 316 -0.95 23.36 11.32
N VAL A 317 -0.85 22.05 11.05
CA VAL A 317 0.22 21.19 11.58
C VAL A 317 1.14 20.71 10.44
N PRO A 318 2.23 21.47 10.13
CA PRO A 318 3.12 21.20 8.99
C PRO A 318 3.72 19.80 9.03
N PHE A 319 4.04 19.30 10.22
CA PHE A 319 4.60 17.96 10.38
C PHE A 319 3.67 16.86 9.86
N VAL A 320 2.38 16.94 10.19
CA VAL A 320 1.37 15.95 9.74
C VAL A 320 1.25 15.99 8.22
N THR A 321 1.20 17.18 7.61
CA THR A 321 1.15 17.35 6.16
C THR A 321 2.39 16.77 5.49
N SER A 322 3.59 17.06 6.00
CA SER A 322 4.85 16.53 5.47
C SER A 322 4.93 15.01 5.57
N VAL A 323 4.57 14.44 6.72
CA VAL A 323 4.54 12.98 6.94
C VAL A 323 3.56 12.31 5.98
N SER A 324 2.36 12.85 5.82
CA SER A 324 1.36 12.31 4.91
C SER A 324 1.84 12.35 3.45
N TYR A 325 2.42 13.48 3.01
CA TYR A 325 2.94 13.61 1.65
C TYR A 325 4.07 12.63 1.38
N THR A 326 5.12 12.63 2.20
CA THR A 326 6.32 11.83 1.91
C THR A 326 6.08 10.33 2.09
N HIS A 327 5.33 9.94 3.10
CA HIS A 327 5.25 8.53 3.47
C HIS A 327 3.99 7.81 2.98
N LEU A 328 2.92 8.54 2.67
CA LEU A 328 1.68 7.91 2.18
C LEU A 328 1.55 7.95 0.66
N THR A 329 2.17 8.95 0.00
CA THR A 329 1.93 9.21 -1.42
C THR A 329 3.00 8.60 -2.33
N LEU A 330 4.28 8.77 -1.98
CA LEU A 330 5.36 8.70 -2.96
C LEU A 330 5.79 7.30 -3.42
N PRO A 331 5.93 6.24 -2.63
CA PRO A 331 6.74 5.13 -3.10
C PRO A 331 6.04 3.85 -3.54
N THR A 332 4.73 3.73 -3.48
CA THR A 332 4.02 2.46 -3.75
C THR A 332 4.19 1.89 -5.16
N ILE A 333 4.67 2.70 -6.09
CA ILE A 333 4.79 2.32 -7.52
C ILE A 333 6.08 1.59 -7.84
N LEU A 334 7.07 1.64 -6.98
CA LEU A 334 8.40 1.08 -7.26
C LEU A 334 8.40 -0.44 -7.50
N LEU A 335 7.24 -1.08 -7.36
CA LEU A 335 7.13 -2.53 -7.22
C LEU A 335 6.01 -3.17 -8.06
N VAL A 336 5.27 -2.40 -8.84
CA VAL A 336 4.31 -2.89 -9.82
C VAL A 336 4.96 -2.95 -11.18
#